data_e51b70f94f1b758df3a5746919b05b8e
#
_entry.id   e51b70f94f1b758df3a5746919b05b8e
#
_cell.length_a   1.000
_cell.length_b   1.000
_cell.length_c   1.000
_cell.angle_alpha   90.00
_cell.angle_beta   90.00
_cell.angle_gamma   90.00
#
_symmetry.space_group_name_H-M   'P 1'
#
loop_
_entity.id
_entity.type
_entity.pdbx_description
1 polymer ?
#
loop_
_entity_poly.entity_id
_entity_poly.type
_entity_poly.pdbx_seq_one_letter_code
_entity_poly.pdbx_strand_id
1 'polypeptide(L)'
;MASDNTKKSTLAAAIADTLSSRGVKRIFGVPGGGSSLDLIDAASIQGIEFILCRNEAAAAIMAAVTGELTGIPGVVLTGIGPGAASVVNGIAYASLERAPIILITDAHEDTATAPPHQIFDQQGVFAPISKAQRRLTAATGAQDFEDLFDLAAAEPPGPVHCDLSAKDAASSTAPSVSQSPVARPALDDFALAKAHDLIGAAERPMLVVGHQCRPADRADAANSLSRTLGGPAMTTYKAKGVLSEDRPNFIGLFTNAKLDHEYLAQADLIVFCGVDPVEMIPGAWPHDVPVVVLSETQGLAWPFIA
;
A
#
# COMPACT_ATOMS: atom_id res chain seq x y z
N MET A 1 46.30 -15.22 -1.77
CA MET A 1 45.64 -13.90 -1.59
C MET A 1 44.50 -13.86 -2.56
N ALA A 2 43.30 -14.24 -2.15
CA ALA A 2 42.08 -14.07 -2.96
C ALA A 2 41.72 -12.59 -2.88
N SER A 3 41.75 -11.90 -4.04
CA SER A 3 41.28 -10.53 -4.17
C SER A 3 39.76 -10.56 -3.89
N ASP A 4 39.39 -9.98 -2.77
CA ASP A 4 38.02 -9.65 -2.44
C ASP A 4 37.51 -8.57 -3.46
N ASN A 5 37.08 -9.04 -4.60
CA ASN A 5 36.58 -8.21 -5.69
C ASN A 5 35.06 -8.10 -5.55
N THR A 6 34.57 -7.64 -4.38
CA THR A 6 33.20 -7.16 -4.24
C THR A 6 33.11 -5.87 -5.07
N LYS A 7 32.74 -6.03 -6.35
CA LYS A 7 32.41 -4.92 -7.23
C LYS A 7 31.31 -4.11 -6.54
N LYS A 8 31.65 -2.96 -5.97
CA LYS A 8 30.66 -2.07 -5.37
C LYS A 8 29.65 -1.72 -6.45
N SER A 9 28.40 -2.09 -6.22
CA SER A 9 27.25 -1.76 -7.08
C SER A 9 26.94 -0.26 -6.98
N THR A 10 26.48 0.35 -8.04
CA THR A 10 25.92 1.72 -7.96
C THR A 10 24.59 1.68 -7.17
N LEU A 11 24.18 2.82 -6.62
CA LEU A 11 22.91 2.89 -5.90
C LEU A 11 21.74 2.57 -6.82
N ALA A 12 21.74 3.04 -8.06
CA ALA A 12 20.70 2.68 -9.05
C ALA A 12 20.63 1.17 -9.29
N ALA A 13 21.80 0.50 -9.40
CA ALA A 13 21.82 -0.95 -9.55
C ALA A 13 21.33 -1.68 -8.28
N ALA A 14 21.70 -1.21 -7.07
CA ALA A 14 21.22 -1.79 -5.83
C ALA A 14 19.68 -1.64 -5.68
N ILE A 15 19.12 -0.49 -6.05
CA ILE A 15 17.65 -0.30 -6.11
C ILE A 15 17.00 -1.27 -7.10
N ALA A 16 17.57 -1.42 -8.31
CA ALA A 16 17.06 -2.36 -9.30
C ALA A 16 17.14 -3.82 -8.83
N ASP A 17 18.22 -4.20 -8.13
CA ASP A 17 18.38 -5.53 -7.52
C ASP A 17 17.29 -5.78 -6.47
N THR A 18 17.02 -4.82 -5.58
CA THR A 18 15.91 -4.89 -4.62
C THR A 18 14.58 -5.08 -5.33
N LEU A 19 14.26 -4.23 -6.31
CA LEU A 19 12.99 -4.32 -7.05
C LEU A 19 12.82 -5.70 -7.70
N SER A 20 13.86 -6.22 -8.36
CA SER A 20 13.84 -7.52 -9.03
C SER A 20 13.66 -8.67 -8.04
N SER A 21 14.43 -8.68 -6.94
CA SER A 21 14.36 -9.73 -5.91
C SER A 21 13.01 -9.77 -5.18
N ARG A 22 12.36 -8.61 -5.05
CA ARG A 22 11.03 -8.45 -4.47
C ARG A 22 9.89 -8.71 -5.47
N GLY A 23 10.21 -9.08 -6.72
CA GLY A 23 9.24 -9.51 -7.73
C GLY A 23 8.61 -8.40 -8.55
N VAL A 24 9.08 -7.16 -8.45
CA VAL A 24 8.64 -6.05 -9.30
C VAL A 24 8.96 -6.37 -10.76
N LYS A 25 7.97 -6.23 -11.64
CA LYS A 25 8.12 -6.50 -13.08
C LYS A 25 8.07 -5.24 -13.94
N ARG A 26 7.51 -4.15 -13.41
CA ARG A 26 7.31 -2.91 -14.15
C ARG A 26 7.53 -1.69 -13.28
N ILE A 27 8.11 -0.65 -13.89
CA ILE A 27 8.17 0.71 -13.37
C ILE A 27 7.33 1.57 -14.32
N PHE A 28 6.40 2.34 -13.79
CA PHE A 28 5.59 3.29 -14.57
C PHE A 28 6.13 4.69 -14.40
N GLY A 29 6.08 5.55 -15.43
CA GLY A 29 6.54 6.92 -15.20
C GLY A 29 6.64 7.81 -16.43
N VAL A 30 7.06 9.04 -16.12
CA VAL A 30 7.55 10.03 -17.07
C VAL A 30 8.93 10.44 -16.57
N PRO A 31 10.02 9.97 -17.19
CA PRO A 31 11.36 10.17 -16.64
C PRO A 31 11.83 11.61 -16.79
N GLY A 32 12.66 12.06 -15.86
CA GLY A 32 13.49 13.24 -16.02
C GLY A 32 14.80 12.95 -16.76
N GLY A 33 15.71 13.90 -16.73
CA GLY A 33 17.05 13.77 -17.32
C GLY A 33 18.15 13.44 -16.32
N GLY A 34 17.80 13.12 -15.06
CA GLY A 34 18.72 12.85 -13.97
C GLY A 34 18.81 11.37 -13.61
N SER A 35 18.65 11.07 -12.34
CA SER A 35 18.70 9.70 -11.79
C SER A 35 17.72 8.72 -12.42
N SER A 36 16.65 9.23 -13.03
CA SER A 36 15.66 8.42 -13.76
C SER A 36 16.30 7.54 -14.82
N LEU A 37 17.26 8.06 -15.58
CA LEU A 37 17.91 7.31 -16.66
C LEU A 37 18.80 6.19 -16.13
N ASP A 38 19.59 6.48 -15.11
CA ASP A 38 20.45 5.47 -14.47
C ASP A 38 19.61 4.32 -13.87
N LEU A 39 18.45 4.65 -13.27
CA LEU A 39 17.57 3.65 -12.70
C LEU A 39 16.86 2.82 -13.76
N ILE A 40 16.41 3.43 -14.87
CA ILE A 40 15.78 2.71 -15.99
C ILE A 40 16.78 1.74 -16.62
N ASP A 41 18.02 2.17 -16.84
CA ASP A 41 19.08 1.29 -17.37
C ASP A 41 19.36 0.12 -16.44
N ALA A 42 19.52 0.38 -15.13
CA ALA A 42 19.76 -0.66 -14.15
C ALA A 42 18.56 -1.63 -14.04
N ALA A 43 17.34 -1.12 -14.06
CA ALA A 43 16.12 -1.92 -14.04
C ALA A 43 15.97 -2.80 -15.28
N SER A 44 16.33 -2.27 -16.46
CA SER A 44 16.33 -3.03 -17.72
C SER A 44 17.29 -4.22 -17.68
N ILE A 45 18.47 -4.07 -17.08
CA ILE A 45 19.44 -5.15 -16.88
C ILE A 45 18.84 -6.29 -16.02
N GLN A 46 18.00 -5.94 -15.06
CA GLN A 46 17.27 -6.89 -14.20
C GLN A 46 15.99 -7.46 -14.84
N GLY A 47 15.68 -7.10 -16.08
CA GLY A 47 14.48 -7.53 -16.79
C GLY A 47 13.20 -6.85 -16.31
N ILE A 48 13.31 -5.71 -15.64
CA ILE A 48 12.16 -4.88 -15.24
C ILE A 48 11.82 -3.95 -16.41
N GLU A 49 10.56 -4.00 -16.84
CA GLU A 49 10.06 -3.19 -17.96
C GLU A 49 9.74 -1.76 -17.48
N PHE A 50 10.23 -0.74 -18.20
CA PHE A 50 9.80 0.64 -17.96
C PHE A 50 8.62 0.98 -18.89
N ILE A 51 7.50 1.36 -18.31
CA ILE A 51 6.29 1.77 -19.01
C ILE A 51 6.23 3.30 -19.06
N LEU A 52 6.57 3.86 -20.22
CA LEU A 52 6.45 5.29 -20.45
C LEU A 52 4.97 5.70 -20.50
N CYS A 53 4.59 6.56 -19.58
CA CYS A 53 3.23 7.08 -19.47
C CYS A 53 3.12 8.48 -20.09
N ARG A 54 1.89 8.90 -20.39
CA ARG A 54 1.64 10.25 -20.91
C ARG A 54 1.54 11.32 -19.82
N ASN A 55 1.35 10.88 -18.58
CA ASN A 55 1.14 11.75 -17.43
C ASN A 55 1.54 11.00 -16.16
N GLU A 56 2.15 11.71 -15.23
CA GLU A 56 2.70 11.15 -13.99
C GLU A 56 1.60 10.67 -13.03
N ALA A 57 0.48 11.38 -12.96
CA ALA A 57 -0.66 10.94 -12.13
C ALA A 57 -1.24 9.62 -12.64
N ALA A 58 -1.36 9.46 -13.97
CA ALA A 58 -1.77 8.19 -14.56
C ALA A 58 -0.76 7.08 -14.27
N ALA A 59 0.55 7.37 -14.34
CA ALA A 59 1.59 6.42 -13.98
C ALA A 59 1.45 5.94 -12.52
N ALA A 60 1.21 6.87 -11.59
CA ALA A 60 1.02 6.53 -10.19
C ALA A 60 -0.25 5.68 -9.96
N ILE A 61 -1.36 5.99 -10.63
CA ILE A 61 -2.58 5.16 -10.55
C ILE A 61 -2.34 3.76 -11.10
N MET A 62 -1.62 3.63 -12.22
CA MET A 62 -1.25 2.31 -12.78
C MET A 62 -0.36 1.52 -11.81
N ALA A 63 0.62 2.17 -11.18
CA ALA A 63 1.45 1.57 -10.14
C ALA A 63 0.62 1.17 -8.91
N ALA A 64 -0.27 2.05 -8.43
CA ALA A 64 -1.13 1.79 -7.29
C ALA A 64 -2.03 0.55 -7.51
N VAL A 65 -2.73 0.50 -8.63
CA VAL A 65 -3.58 -0.65 -9.00
C VAL A 65 -2.74 -1.93 -9.14
N THR A 66 -1.52 -1.83 -9.71
CA THR A 66 -0.62 -2.98 -9.77
C THR A 66 -0.26 -3.46 -8.37
N GLY A 67 0.07 -2.56 -7.45
CA GLY A 67 0.36 -2.88 -6.06
C GLY A 67 -0.82 -3.55 -5.35
N GLU A 68 -2.01 -3.03 -5.53
CA GLU A 68 -3.23 -3.61 -4.96
C GLU A 68 -3.53 -5.02 -5.47
N LEU A 69 -3.32 -5.28 -6.75
CA LEU A 69 -3.63 -6.57 -7.36
C LEU A 69 -2.59 -7.64 -7.08
N THR A 70 -1.33 -7.26 -6.92
CA THR A 70 -0.21 -8.19 -6.75
C THR A 70 0.22 -8.37 -5.30
N GLY A 71 -0.11 -7.42 -4.42
CA GLY A 71 0.43 -7.33 -3.05
C GLY A 71 1.91 -6.89 -3.01
N ILE A 72 2.53 -6.63 -4.17
CA ILE A 72 3.91 -6.14 -4.29
C ILE A 72 3.83 -4.63 -4.56
N PRO A 73 4.51 -3.76 -3.81
CA PRO A 73 4.48 -2.32 -4.04
C PRO A 73 4.71 -1.96 -5.50
N GLY A 74 3.76 -1.21 -6.08
CA GLY A 74 3.91 -0.66 -7.41
C GLY A 74 4.96 0.44 -7.43
N VAL A 75 5.66 0.65 -8.54
CA VAL A 75 6.74 1.62 -8.63
C VAL A 75 6.43 2.68 -9.67
N VAL A 76 6.53 3.95 -9.28
CA VAL A 76 6.39 5.10 -10.16
C VAL A 76 7.65 5.96 -10.12
N LEU A 77 8.11 6.38 -11.29
CA LEU A 77 9.30 7.20 -11.48
C LEU A 77 8.93 8.50 -12.17
N THR A 78 9.37 9.63 -11.62
CA THR A 78 9.10 10.96 -12.20
C THR A 78 10.33 11.85 -12.20
N GLY A 79 10.32 12.82 -13.12
CA GLY A 79 11.30 13.90 -13.09
C GLY A 79 11.14 14.81 -11.86
N ILE A 80 12.12 15.71 -11.72
CA ILE A 80 12.16 16.72 -10.64
C ILE A 80 11.07 17.78 -10.83
N GLY A 81 10.70 18.45 -9.75
CA GLY A 81 9.87 19.66 -9.75
C GLY A 81 8.50 19.46 -10.40
N PRO A 82 8.26 19.94 -11.63
CA PRO A 82 6.98 19.79 -12.31
C PRO A 82 6.51 18.34 -12.43
N GLY A 83 7.42 17.38 -12.66
CA GLY A 83 7.10 15.95 -12.68
C GLY A 83 6.62 15.45 -11.30
N ALA A 84 7.35 15.83 -10.25
CA ALA A 84 6.96 15.55 -8.88
C ALA A 84 5.61 16.21 -8.51
N ALA A 85 5.36 17.45 -8.95
CA ALA A 85 4.08 18.10 -8.73
C ALA A 85 2.92 17.41 -9.46
N SER A 86 3.17 16.95 -10.70
CA SER A 86 2.15 16.29 -11.54
C SER A 86 1.70 14.93 -10.98
N VAL A 87 2.53 14.23 -10.23
CA VAL A 87 2.21 12.91 -9.66
C VAL A 87 1.36 12.95 -8.39
N VAL A 88 1.24 14.12 -7.74
CA VAL A 88 0.58 14.30 -6.42
C VAL A 88 -0.83 13.68 -6.38
N ASN A 89 -1.64 13.88 -7.42
CA ASN A 89 -2.98 13.32 -7.49
C ASN A 89 -2.97 11.79 -7.40
N GLY A 90 -2.07 11.13 -8.11
CA GLY A 90 -1.95 9.67 -8.07
C GLY A 90 -1.44 9.13 -6.72
N ILE A 91 -0.55 9.87 -6.05
CA ILE A 91 -0.08 9.50 -4.71
C ILE A 91 -1.17 9.73 -3.65
N ALA A 92 -1.95 10.82 -3.77
CA ALA A 92 -3.11 11.06 -2.91
C ALA A 92 -4.15 9.94 -3.08
N TYR A 93 -4.43 9.51 -4.32
CA TYR A 93 -5.26 8.34 -4.60
C TYR A 93 -4.71 7.11 -3.87
N ALA A 94 -3.43 6.78 -4.05
CA ALA A 94 -2.82 5.61 -3.43
C ALA A 94 -2.91 5.65 -1.88
N SER A 95 -2.75 6.82 -1.28
CA SER A 95 -2.87 7.02 0.17
C SER A 95 -4.29 6.71 0.67
N LEU A 96 -5.30 7.27 0.01
CA LEU A 96 -6.71 7.09 0.38
C LEU A 96 -7.21 5.66 0.09
N GLU A 97 -6.62 5.01 -0.91
CA GLU A 97 -7.00 3.66 -1.32
C GLU A 97 -6.19 2.55 -0.64
N ARG A 98 -5.27 2.89 0.28
CA ARG A 98 -4.36 1.91 0.90
C ARG A 98 -3.55 1.11 -0.13
N ALA A 99 -3.19 1.73 -1.24
CA ALA A 99 -2.43 1.08 -2.28
C ALA A 99 -0.92 1.15 -2.00
N PRO A 100 -0.20 0.02 -1.93
CA PRO A 100 1.24 0.03 -1.72
C PRO A 100 1.94 0.55 -2.97
N ILE A 101 2.65 1.67 -2.86
CA ILE A 101 3.37 2.31 -3.97
C ILE A 101 4.66 2.96 -3.49
N ILE A 102 5.68 2.90 -4.33
CA ILE A 102 6.94 3.61 -4.14
C ILE A 102 7.05 4.68 -5.23
N LEU A 103 7.08 5.94 -4.80
CA LEU A 103 7.38 7.07 -5.66
C LEU A 103 8.87 7.37 -5.60
N ILE A 104 9.53 7.36 -6.75
CA ILE A 104 10.93 7.76 -6.92
C ILE A 104 10.92 9.04 -7.76
N THR A 105 11.44 10.13 -7.22
CA THR A 105 11.57 11.41 -7.93
C THR A 105 13.03 11.74 -8.18
N ASP A 106 13.33 12.32 -9.36
CA ASP A 106 14.62 12.97 -9.54
C ASP A 106 14.79 14.09 -8.52
N ALA A 107 16.01 14.30 -8.06
CA ALA A 107 16.35 15.37 -7.12
C ALA A 107 17.68 16.05 -7.51
N HIS A 108 17.85 17.31 -7.09
CA HIS A 108 19.15 17.96 -7.14
C HIS A 108 20.06 17.48 -6.01
N GLU A 109 21.36 17.69 -6.23
CA GLU A 109 22.35 17.51 -5.17
C GLU A 109 22.19 18.60 -4.08
N ASP A 110 22.45 18.26 -2.82
CA ASP A 110 22.39 19.22 -1.71
C ASP A 110 23.46 20.34 -1.81
N THR A 111 24.47 20.14 -2.65
CA THR A 111 25.61 21.05 -2.82
C THR A 111 25.52 21.91 -4.09
N ALA A 112 24.34 22.03 -4.69
CA ALA A 112 24.18 22.86 -5.88
C ALA A 112 24.55 24.32 -5.60
N THR A 113 25.57 24.82 -6.29
CA THR A 113 26.09 26.20 -6.16
C THR A 113 25.39 27.20 -7.04
N ALA A 114 24.56 26.75 -7.98
CA ALA A 114 23.77 27.57 -8.90
C ALA A 114 22.31 27.64 -8.44
N PRO A 115 21.54 28.66 -8.81
CA PRO A 115 20.11 28.69 -8.57
C PRO A 115 19.47 27.40 -9.09
N PRO A 116 18.74 26.67 -8.23
CA PRO A 116 18.23 25.37 -8.62
C PRO A 116 17.11 25.53 -9.66
N HIS A 117 17.22 24.77 -10.75
CA HIS A 117 16.20 24.71 -11.78
C HIS A 117 15.09 23.76 -11.37
N GLN A 118 13.84 24.19 -11.45
CA GLN A 118 12.65 23.34 -11.18
C GLN A 118 12.60 22.75 -9.75
N ILE A 119 13.12 23.45 -8.74
CA ILE A 119 13.17 22.93 -7.37
C ILE A 119 12.06 23.50 -6.49
N PHE A 120 11.50 22.66 -5.67
CA PHE A 120 10.71 22.99 -4.47
C PHE A 120 10.88 21.86 -3.45
N ASP A 121 10.31 22.03 -2.26
CA ASP A 121 10.35 21.00 -1.24
C ASP A 121 9.41 19.82 -1.61
N GLN A 122 9.95 18.83 -2.36
CA GLN A 122 9.22 17.65 -2.80
C GLN A 122 8.80 16.78 -1.61
N GLN A 123 9.68 16.61 -0.62
CA GLN A 123 9.36 15.80 0.57
C GLN A 123 8.21 16.42 1.37
N GLY A 124 8.21 17.75 1.54
CA GLY A 124 7.12 18.45 2.20
C GLY A 124 5.77 18.32 1.48
N VAL A 125 5.78 18.27 0.15
CA VAL A 125 4.56 18.03 -0.64
C VAL A 125 4.00 16.63 -0.43
N PHE A 126 4.85 15.60 -0.35
CA PHE A 126 4.39 14.22 -0.17
C PHE A 126 4.19 13.81 1.29
N ALA A 127 4.71 14.57 2.26
CA ALA A 127 4.60 14.24 3.69
C ALA A 127 3.16 13.93 4.15
N PRO A 128 2.12 14.70 3.79
CA PRO A 128 0.76 14.46 4.26
C PRO A 128 0.05 13.28 3.57
N ILE A 129 0.59 12.77 2.46
CA ILE A 129 -0.03 11.73 1.63
C ILE A 129 0.85 10.50 1.43
N SER A 130 1.92 10.35 2.22
CA SER A 130 2.77 9.16 2.21
C SER A 130 3.19 8.75 3.62
N LYS A 131 3.49 7.47 3.80
CA LYS A 131 3.89 6.90 5.09
C LYS A 131 5.26 7.36 5.54
N ALA A 132 6.17 7.58 4.60
CA ALA A 132 7.51 8.11 4.84
C ALA A 132 8.08 8.75 3.57
N GLN A 133 9.06 9.66 3.79
CA GLN A 133 9.88 10.25 2.76
C GLN A 133 11.36 10.07 3.13
N ARG A 134 12.21 9.80 2.14
CA ARG A 134 13.66 9.70 2.32
C ARG A 134 14.38 10.35 1.14
N ARG A 135 15.52 10.97 1.44
CA ARG A 135 16.51 11.28 0.42
C ARG A 135 17.50 10.13 0.37
N LEU A 136 17.59 9.46 -0.76
CA LEU A 136 18.54 8.37 -0.94
C LEU A 136 19.93 8.93 -1.24
N THR A 137 20.91 8.51 -0.45
CA THR A 137 22.32 8.89 -0.62
C THR A 137 23.15 7.65 -0.94
N ALA A 138 24.34 7.84 -1.50
CA ALA A 138 25.25 6.74 -1.74
C ALA A 138 25.62 5.97 -0.45
N ALA A 139 25.57 6.62 0.70
CA ALA A 139 25.97 6.00 1.98
C ALA A 139 24.89 5.06 2.55
N THR A 140 23.61 5.42 2.47
CA THR A 140 22.51 4.71 3.15
C THR A 140 21.41 4.28 2.20
N GLY A 141 21.40 4.78 0.97
CA GLY A 141 20.24 4.74 0.07
C GLY A 141 19.78 3.32 -0.29
N ALA A 142 20.68 2.34 -0.34
CA ALA A 142 20.27 0.96 -0.60
C ALA A 142 19.45 0.39 0.58
N GLN A 143 19.87 0.65 1.84
CA GLN A 143 19.12 0.23 3.02
C GLN A 143 17.84 1.04 3.19
N ASP A 144 17.92 2.36 3.03
CA ASP A 144 16.73 3.25 3.09
C ASP A 144 15.64 2.82 2.09
N PHE A 145 16.05 2.35 0.90
CA PHE A 145 15.12 1.87 -0.12
C PHE A 145 14.46 0.54 0.26
N GLU A 146 15.23 -0.41 0.82
CA GLU A 146 14.66 -1.66 1.36
C GLU A 146 13.64 -1.37 2.47
N ASP A 147 13.98 -0.49 3.40
CA ASP A 147 13.11 -0.11 4.51
C ASP A 147 11.81 0.56 4.00
N LEU A 148 11.92 1.41 2.97
CA LEU A 148 10.75 2.03 2.32
C LEU A 148 9.89 0.99 1.60
N PHE A 149 10.52 0.01 0.94
CA PHE A 149 9.79 -1.06 0.26
C PHE A 149 8.94 -1.86 1.25
N ASP A 150 9.54 -2.27 2.36
CA ASP A 150 8.85 -3.00 3.42
C ASP A 150 7.75 -2.14 4.07
N LEU A 151 8.02 -0.85 4.29
CA LEU A 151 7.05 0.09 4.84
C LEU A 151 5.83 0.30 3.92
N ALA A 152 6.04 0.37 2.60
CA ALA A 152 4.94 0.52 1.64
C ALA A 152 3.96 -0.66 1.71
N ALA A 153 4.48 -1.87 1.88
CA ALA A 153 3.69 -3.10 1.97
C ALA A 153 3.11 -3.37 3.36
N ALA A 154 3.70 -2.80 4.43
CA ALA A 154 3.25 -3.01 5.81
C ALA A 154 1.84 -2.44 6.04
N GLU A 155 1.03 -3.16 6.83
CA GLU A 155 -0.34 -2.74 7.17
C GLU A 155 -0.38 -1.46 8.06
N PRO A 156 -1.25 -0.49 7.78
CA PRO A 156 -2.00 -0.37 6.55
C PRO A 156 -1.06 -0.04 5.37
N PRO A 157 -1.23 -0.70 4.21
CA PRO A 157 -0.39 -0.41 3.04
C PRO A 157 -0.57 1.03 2.56
N GLY A 158 0.42 1.55 1.84
CA GLY A 158 0.30 2.92 1.35
C GLY A 158 1.58 3.44 0.69
N PRO A 159 1.53 4.67 0.15
CA PRO A 159 2.64 5.24 -0.57
C PRO A 159 3.83 5.60 0.33
N VAL A 160 5.00 5.45 -0.22
CA VAL A 160 6.27 6.01 0.27
C VAL A 160 6.93 6.82 -0.83
N HIS A 161 7.77 7.77 -0.46
CA HIS A 161 8.47 8.63 -1.40
C HIS A 161 9.97 8.62 -1.17
N CYS A 162 10.75 8.61 -2.23
CA CYS A 162 12.18 8.87 -2.16
C CYS A 162 12.67 9.81 -3.27
N ASP A 163 13.54 10.74 -2.87
CA ASP A 163 14.32 11.59 -3.75
C ASP A 163 15.64 10.91 -4.09
N LEU A 164 16.02 10.91 -5.37
CA LEU A 164 17.28 10.35 -5.84
C LEU A 164 18.00 11.35 -6.78
N SER A 165 19.22 11.77 -6.43
CA SER A 165 20.03 12.60 -7.31
C SER A 165 20.79 11.76 -8.32
N ALA A 166 21.14 12.33 -9.49
CA ALA A 166 21.96 11.67 -10.50
C ALA A 166 23.32 11.23 -9.93
N LYS A 167 23.93 12.07 -9.10
CA LYS A 167 25.21 11.75 -8.46
C LYS A 167 25.11 10.57 -7.52
N ASP A 168 24.08 10.54 -6.66
CA ASP A 168 23.87 9.42 -5.75
C ASP A 168 23.55 8.13 -6.50
N ALA A 169 22.69 8.20 -7.54
CA ALA A 169 22.33 7.07 -8.38
C ALA A 169 23.56 6.40 -9.01
N ALA A 170 24.48 7.19 -9.52
CA ALA A 170 25.73 6.72 -10.14
C ALA A 170 26.84 6.34 -9.14
N SER A 171 26.68 6.70 -7.87
CA SER A 171 27.71 6.46 -6.84
C SER A 171 27.67 5.02 -6.32
N SER A 172 28.84 4.49 -5.94
CA SER A 172 28.93 3.18 -5.30
C SER A 172 28.29 3.20 -3.91
N THR A 173 27.50 2.17 -3.61
CA THR A 173 26.84 2.00 -2.31
C THR A 173 27.27 0.71 -1.62
N ALA A 174 27.01 0.61 -0.32
CA ALA A 174 27.07 -0.65 0.40
C ALA A 174 25.84 -1.51 0.08
N PRO A 175 25.94 -2.84 0.09
CA PRO A 175 24.77 -3.69 -0.07
C PRO A 175 23.79 -3.49 1.08
N SER A 176 22.50 -3.53 0.77
CA SER A 176 21.45 -3.57 1.78
C SER A 176 21.42 -4.93 2.49
N VAL A 177 20.87 -4.93 3.69
CA VAL A 177 20.56 -6.17 4.42
C VAL A 177 19.03 -6.30 4.42
N SER A 178 18.54 -7.33 3.73
CA SER A 178 17.10 -7.62 3.75
C SER A 178 16.67 -7.90 5.19
N GLN A 179 15.75 -7.13 5.70
CA GLN A 179 15.17 -7.37 7.01
C GLN A 179 14.07 -8.43 6.90
N SER A 180 13.82 -9.13 8.01
CA SER A 180 12.67 -10.02 8.08
C SER A 180 11.38 -9.20 7.92
N PRO A 181 10.37 -9.75 7.25
CA PRO A 181 9.08 -9.08 7.13
C PRO A 181 8.58 -8.58 8.48
N VAL A 182 7.96 -7.41 8.50
CA VAL A 182 7.33 -6.88 9.71
C VAL A 182 6.37 -7.94 10.26
N ALA A 183 6.59 -8.36 11.50
CA ALA A 183 5.77 -9.38 12.13
C ALA A 183 4.31 -8.88 12.22
N ARG A 184 3.36 -9.75 11.87
CA ARG A 184 1.94 -9.45 12.08
C ARG A 184 1.70 -9.24 13.58
N PRO A 185 0.78 -8.33 13.96
CA PRO A 185 0.40 -8.17 15.35
C PRO A 185 -0.03 -9.51 15.95
N ALA A 186 0.39 -9.80 17.17
CA ALA A 186 -0.10 -10.96 17.90
C ALA A 186 -1.60 -10.83 18.15
N LEU A 187 -2.32 -11.93 18.04
CA LEU A 187 -3.73 -11.98 18.42
C LEU A 187 -3.85 -11.72 19.93
N ASP A 188 -4.83 -10.91 20.31
CA ASP A 188 -5.24 -10.76 21.71
C ASP A 188 -6.17 -11.92 22.05
N ASP A 189 -5.69 -12.86 22.85
CA ASP A 189 -6.43 -14.06 23.23
C ASP A 189 -7.74 -13.73 23.97
N PHE A 190 -7.77 -12.66 24.75
CA PHE A 190 -8.99 -12.21 25.45
C PHE A 190 -10.02 -11.65 24.44
N ALA A 191 -9.58 -10.82 23.51
CA ALA A 191 -10.45 -10.29 22.46
C ALA A 191 -10.96 -11.42 21.55
N LEU A 192 -10.12 -12.41 21.24
CA LEU A 192 -10.49 -13.56 20.44
C LEU A 192 -11.56 -14.42 21.14
N ALA A 193 -11.39 -14.71 22.45
CA ALA A 193 -12.38 -15.44 23.22
C ALA A 193 -13.73 -14.71 23.26
N LYS A 194 -13.70 -13.40 23.51
CA LYS A 194 -14.91 -12.57 23.51
C LYS A 194 -15.60 -12.53 22.15
N ALA A 195 -14.84 -12.43 21.07
CA ALA A 195 -15.39 -12.49 19.70
C ALA A 195 -16.04 -13.84 19.42
N HIS A 196 -15.42 -14.94 19.86
CA HIS A 196 -15.97 -16.29 19.74
C HIS A 196 -17.30 -16.43 20.49
N ASP A 197 -17.39 -15.93 21.73
CA ASP A 197 -18.62 -15.96 22.53
C ASP A 197 -19.74 -15.15 21.88
N LEU A 198 -19.45 -13.95 21.38
CA LEU A 198 -20.42 -13.11 20.68
C LEU A 198 -20.93 -13.79 19.39
N ILE A 199 -20.04 -14.36 18.60
CA ILE A 199 -20.40 -15.10 17.38
C ILE A 199 -21.24 -16.34 17.72
N GLY A 200 -20.89 -17.07 18.77
CA GLY A 200 -21.60 -18.26 19.20
C GLY A 200 -23.00 -17.99 19.76
N ALA A 201 -23.24 -16.79 20.30
CA ALA A 201 -24.51 -16.38 20.85
C ALA A 201 -25.46 -15.71 19.85
N ALA A 202 -24.94 -15.25 18.70
CA ALA A 202 -25.71 -14.51 17.71
C ALA A 202 -26.71 -15.41 16.97
N GLU A 203 -27.95 -14.95 16.84
CA GLU A 203 -29.01 -15.62 16.08
C GLU A 203 -29.15 -15.03 14.66
N ARG A 204 -28.80 -13.75 14.50
CA ARG A 204 -28.88 -13.00 13.23
C ARG A 204 -27.60 -12.23 12.96
N PRO A 205 -26.45 -12.92 12.86
CA PRO A 205 -25.18 -12.25 12.56
C PRO A 205 -25.19 -11.71 11.13
N MET A 206 -24.57 -10.54 10.92
CA MET A 206 -24.34 -9.97 9.61
C MET A 206 -22.83 -9.81 9.38
N LEU A 207 -22.34 -10.26 8.23
CA LEU A 207 -20.94 -10.17 7.84
C LEU A 207 -20.71 -9.06 6.82
N VAL A 208 -19.70 -8.22 7.05
CA VAL A 208 -19.19 -7.27 6.07
C VAL A 208 -17.72 -7.58 5.81
N VAL A 209 -17.37 -7.84 4.56
CA VAL A 209 -16.01 -8.19 4.15
C VAL A 209 -15.36 -7.01 3.45
N GLY A 210 -14.16 -6.62 3.89
CA GLY A 210 -13.40 -5.49 3.37
C GLY A 210 -12.14 -5.90 2.59
N HIS A 211 -11.43 -4.87 2.10
CA HIS A 211 -10.31 -5.03 1.16
C HIS A 211 -9.13 -5.86 1.70
N GLN A 212 -8.92 -5.92 3.02
CA GLN A 212 -7.86 -6.75 3.60
C GLN A 212 -8.06 -8.26 3.31
N CYS A 213 -9.29 -8.66 2.92
CA CYS A 213 -9.60 -10.03 2.53
C CYS A 213 -9.35 -10.34 1.05
N ARG A 214 -8.75 -9.44 0.26
CA ARG A 214 -8.47 -9.66 -1.18
C ARG A 214 -7.39 -10.74 -1.46
N PRO A 215 -6.31 -10.88 -0.67
CA PRO A 215 -5.38 -11.99 -0.84
C PRO A 215 -6.07 -13.34 -0.76
N ALA A 216 -5.64 -14.31 -1.58
CA ALA A 216 -6.37 -15.58 -1.79
C ALA A 216 -6.59 -16.36 -0.49
N ASP A 217 -5.57 -16.43 0.37
CA ASP A 217 -5.65 -17.11 1.68
C ASP A 217 -6.68 -16.44 2.61
N ARG A 218 -6.76 -15.11 2.59
CA ARG A 218 -7.72 -14.34 3.37
C ARG A 218 -9.12 -14.41 2.77
N ALA A 219 -9.23 -14.43 1.45
CA ALA A 219 -10.51 -14.63 0.76
C ALA A 219 -11.12 -15.99 1.12
N ASP A 220 -10.31 -17.05 1.15
CA ASP A 220 -10.75 -18.38 1.56
C ASP A 220 -11.22 -18.41 3.02
N ALA A 221 -10.50 -17.71 3.91
CA ALA A 221 -10.90 -17.57 5.32
C ALA A 221 -12.22 -16.78 5.47
N ALA A 222 -12.39 -15.66 4.77
CA ALA A 222 -13.62 -14.87 4.75
C ALA A 222 -14.81 -15.67 4.20
N ASN A 223 -14.59 -16.45 3.15
CA ASN A 223 -15.58 -17.38 2.59
C ASN A 223 -15.98 -18.48 3.60
N SER A 224 -15.02 -18.99 4.36
CA SER A 224 -15.29 -19.99 5.41
C SER A 224 -16.08 -19.37 6.57
N LEU A 225 -15.68 -18.17 7.01
CA LEU A 225 -16.41 -17.41 8.04
C LEU A 225 -17.85 -17.14 7.61
N SER A 226 -18.08 -16.69 6.36
CA SER A 226 -19.41 -16.45 5.82
C SER A 226 -20.30 -17.71 5.83
N ARG A 227 -19.73 -18.88 5.54
CA ARG A 227 -20.46 -20.16 5.63
C ARG A 227 -20.80 -20.53 7.07
N THR A 228 -19.86 -20.32 7.98
CA THR A 228 -20.04 -20.66 9.40
C THR A 228 -21.10 -19.77 10.06
N LEU A 229 -21.08 -18.47 9.78
CA LEU A 229 -22.10 -17.55 10.28
C LEU A 229 -23.48 -17.82 9.71
N GLY A 230 -23.58 -18.25 8.45
CA GLY A 230 -24.83 -18.58 7.77
C GLY A 230 -25.78 -17.40 7.54
N GLY A 231 -25.50 -16.23 8.11
CA GLY A 231 -26.27 -15.01 7.98
C GLY A 231 -26.00 -14.22 6.68
N PRO A 232 -26.69 -13.09 6.48
CA PRO A 232 -26.46 -12.20 5.34
C PRO A 232 -25.02 -11.69 5.31
N ALA A 233 -24.49 -11.50 4.11
CA ALA A 233 -23.13 -11.01 3.90
C ALA A 233 -23.08 -9.90 2.84
N MET A 234 -22.26 -8.91 3.08
CA MET A 234 -21.96 -7.78 2.19
C MET A 234 -20.45 -7.70 1.94
N THR A 235 -20.06 -7.05 0.87
CA THR A 235 -18.66 -6.65 0.66
C THR A 235 -18.55 -5.15 0.52
N THR A 236 -17.42 -4.57 0.91
CA THR A 236 -17.08 -3.22 0.46
C THR A 236 -16.85 -3.21 -1.06
N TYR A 237 -16.86 -2.03 -1.69
CA TYR A 237 -16.59 -1.95 -3.13
C TYR A 237 -15.18 -2.45 -3.51
N LYS A 238 -14.19 -2.30 -2.63
CA LYS A 238 -12.83 -2.82 -2.84
C LYS A 238 -12.70 -4.34 -2.62
N ALA A 239 -13.58 -4.92 -1.84
CA ALA A 239 -13.65 -6.35 -1.59
C ALA A 239 -14.60 -7.10 -2.53
N LYS A 240 -15.18 -6.41 -3.52
CA LYS A 240 -16.05 -7.03 -4.53
C LYS A 240 -15.33 -8.21 -5.20
N GLY A 241 -16.01 -9.36 -5.25
CA GLY A 241 -15.46 -10.61 -5.78
C GLY A 241 -14.78 -11.50 -4.73
N VAL A 242 -14.52 -11.04 -3.51
CA VAL A 242 -14.03 -11.88 -2.40
C VAL A 242 -15.08 -12.93 -2.02
N LEU A 243 -16.33 -12.50 -1.87
CA LEU A 243 -17.49 -13.39 -1.76
C LEU A 243 -18.16 -13.52 -3.12
N SER A 244 -18.62 -14.74 -3.48
CA SER A 244 -19.42 -14.93 -4.69
C SER A 244 -20.77 -14.22 -4.56
N GLU A 245 -21.11 -13.39 -5.53
CA GLU A 245 -22.37 -12.65 -5.57
C GLU A 245 -23.58 -13.56 -5.91
N ASP A 246 -23.34 -14.77 -6.42
CA ASP A 246 -24.39 -15.77 -6.70
C ASP A 246 -24.87 -16.51 -5.44
N ARG A 247 -24.30 -16.23 -4.29
CA ARG A 247 -24.72 -16.86 -3.03
C ARG A 247 -26.05 -16.34 -2.57
N PRO A 248 -26.95 -17.19 -2.07
CA PRO A 248 -28.28 -16.77 -1.62
C PRO A 248 -28.25 -15.81 -0.43
N ASN A 249 -27.16 -15.80 0.36
CA ASN A 249 -26.97 -14.90 1.49
C ASN A 249 -26.16 -13.63 1.17
N PHE A 250 -25.70 -13.45 -0.07
CA PHE A 250 -25.05 -12.19 -0.47
C PHE A 250 -26.12 -11.14 -0.75
N ILE A 251 -26.06 -10.03 0.00
CA ILE A 251 -27.08 -8.99 -0.07
C ILE A 251 -26.59 -7.67 -0.67
N GLY A 252 -25.35 -7.61 -1.15
CA GLY A 252 -24.85 -6.46 -1.91
C GLY A 252 -23.61 -5.80 -1.35
N LEU A 253 -23.44 -4.52 -1.67
CA LEU A 253 -22.31 -3.70 -1.26
C LEU A 253 -22.59 -2.97 0.05
N PHE A 254 -21.57 -2.83 0.85
CA PHE A 254 -21.54 -2.00 2.05
C PHE A 254 -20.71 -0.75 1.81
N THR A 255 -21.25 0.39 2.14
CA THR A 255 -20.61 1.71 2.01
C THR A 255 -20.79 2.60 3.25
N ASN A 256 -21.53 2.16 4.24
CA ASN A 256 -22.04 2.98 5.36
C ASN A 256 -23.07 4.03 4.93
N ALA A 257 -23.79 3.80 3.81
CA ALA A 257 -24.86 4.67 3.35
C ALA A 257 -26.19 4.31 4.04
N LYS A 258 -27.19 5.20 3.91
CA LYS A 258 -28.50 5.04 4.57
C LYS A 258 -29.17 3.69 4.28
N LEU A 259 -29.05 3.18 3.05
CA LEU A 259 -29.67 1.92 2.67
C LEU A 259 -29.04 0.73 3.42
N ASP A 260 -27.72 0.77 3.66
CA ASP A 260 -27.02 -0.29 4.36
C ASP A 260 -27.52 -0.43 5.81
N HIS A 261 -27.87 0.70 6.44
CA HIS A 261 -28.38 0.73 7.81
C HIS A 261 -29.74 0.04 7.96
N GLU A 262 -30.58 -0.04 6.94
CA GLU A 262 -31.84 -0.76 6.98
C GLU A 262 -31.64 -2.27 7.11
N TYR A 263 -30.57 -2.79 6.49
CA TYR A 263 -30.16 -4.20 6.64
C TYR A 263 -29.46 -4.45 7.97
N LEU A 264 -28.50 -3.59 8.32
CA LEU A 264 -27.72 -3.74 9.56
C LEU A 264 -28.62 -3.66 10.83
N ALA A 265 -29.69 -2.90 10.79
CA ALA A 265 -30.65 -2.79 11.90
C ALA A 265 -31.39 -4.11 12.23
N GLN A 266 -31.35 -5.10 11.36
CA GLN A 266 -31.95 -6.41 11.57
C GLN A 266 -30.99 -7.42 12.25
N ALA A 267 -29.72 -7.08 12.32
CA ALA A 267 -28.71 -7.92 12.95
C ALA A 267 -28.72 -7.81 14.48
N ASP A 268 -28.31 -8.87 15.15
CA ASP A 268 -27.96 -8.86 16.58
C ASP A 268 -26.45 -8.91 16.82
N LEU A 269 -25.67 -9.10 15.75
CA LEU A 269 -24.22 -9.00 15.71
C LEU A 269 -23.76 -8.54 14.33
N ILE A 270 -22.86 -7.58 14.28
CA ILE A 270 -22.18 -7.18 13.04
C ILE A 270 -20.72 -7.62 13.11
N VAL A 271 -20.26 -8.34 12.10
CA VAL A 271 -18.86 -8.79 11.96
C VAL A 271 -18.21 -8.08 10.79
N PHE A 272 -17.27 -7.21 11.06
CA PHE A 272 -16.38 -6.62 10.05
C PHE A 272 -15.14 -7.51 9.88
N CYS A 273 -14.94 -8.06 8.71
CA CYS A 273 -13.81 -8.91 8.39
C CYS A 273 -12.94 -8.24 7.33
N GLY A 274 -11.77 -7.74 7.72
CA GLY A 274 -10.84 -7.07 6.83
C GLY A 274 -11.32 -5.73 6.27
N VAL A 275 -12.28 -5.08 6.91
CA VAL A 275 -12.75 -3.74 6.55
C VAL A 275 -11.78 -2.69 7.11
N ASP A 276 -11.43 -1.69 6.31
CA ASP A 276 -10.78 -0.46 6.77
C ASP A 276 -11.83 0.67 6.75
N PRO A 277 -11.92 1.51 7.79
CA PRO A 277 -12.86 2.65 7.81
C PRO A 277 -12.72 3.59 6.62
N VAL A 278 -11.56 3.61 5.93
CA VAL A 278 -11.36 4.38 4.70
C VAL A 278 -12.31 3.95 3.58
N GLU A 279 -12.84 2.73 3.62
CA GLU A 279 -13.81 2.20 2.66
C GLU A 279 -15.26 2.65 2.96
N MET A 280 -15.46 3.34 4.09
CA MET A 280 -16.78 3.74 4.56
C MET A 280 -17.05 5.20 4.24
N ILE A 281 -18.26 5.51 3.77
CA ILE A 281 -18.72 6.91 3.69
C ILE A 281 -18.78 7.44 5.13
N PRO A 282 -18.14 8.59 5.42
CA PRO A 282 -18.22 9.19 6.75
C PRO A 282 -19.66 9.49 7.15
N GLY A 283 -20.06 9.02 8.33
CA GLY A 283 -21.43 9.20 8.82
C GLY A 283 -21.59 8.71 10.25
N ALA A 284 -22.76 9.00 10.84
CA ALA A 284 -23.11 8.47 12.15
C ALA A 284 -23.33 6.97 12.07
N TRP A 285 -22.98 6.28 13.16
CA TRP A 285 -23.27 4.85 13.35
C TRP A 285 -24.53 4.72 14.22
N PRO A 286 -25.69 4.39 13.67
CA PRO A 286 -26.95 4.42 14.39
C PRO A 286 -27.31 3.07 15.09
N HIS A 287 -26.39 2.10 15.11
CA HIS A 287 -26.67 0.76 15.58
C HIS A 287 -26.14 0.54 16.99
N ASP A 288 -27.00 0.09 17.89
CA ASP A 288 -26.68 -0.32 19.26
C ASP A 288 -26.64 -1.86 19.37
N VAL A 289 -25.78 -2.46 18.53
CA VAL A 289 -25.55 -3.91 18.50
C VAL A 289 -24.06 -4.18 18.66
N PRO A 290 -23.67 -5.34 19.25
CA PRO A 290 -22.26 -5.72 19.31
C PRO A 290 -21.61 -5.74 17.93
N VAL A 291 -20.37 -5.28 17.88
CA VAL A 291 -19.54 -5.29 16.66
C VAL A 291 -18.25 -6.07 16.95
N VAL A 292 -17.95 -7.04 16.10
CA VAL A 292 -16.67 -7.73 16.10
C VAL A 292 -15.88 -7.25 14.89
N VAL A 293 -14.65 -6.81 15.11
CA VAL A 293 -13.73 -6.36 14.05
C VAL A 293 -12.55 -7.33 13.96
N LEU A 294 -12.42 -7.98 12.82
CA LEU A 294 -11.29 -8.82 12.47
C LEU A 294 -10.41 -8.03 11.47
N SER A 295 -9.29 -7.49 11.93
CA SER A 295 -8.42 -6.62 11.13
C SER A 295 -6.95 -6.93 11.37
N GLU A 296 -6.13 -6.81 10.34
CA GLU A 296 -4.67 -6.86 10.44
C GLU A 296 -4.06 -5.52 10.88
N THR A 297 -4.86 -4.45 10.85
CA THR A 297 -4.43 -3.10 11.24
C THR A 297 -4.98 -2.73 12.61
N GLN A 298 -4.09 -2.35 13.53
CA GLN A 298 -4.47 -1.83 14.84
C GLN A 298 -4.69 -0.30 14.78
N GLY A 299 -5.47 0.21 15.73
CA GLY A 299 -5.65 1.65 15.94
C GLY A 299 -6.46 2.36 14.86
N LEU A 300 -7.23 1.63 14.05
CA LEU A 300 -8.15 2.25 13.10
C LEU A 300 -9.27 2.99 13.84
N ALA A 301 -9.61 4.20 13.36
CA ALA A 301 -10.70 5.00 13.90
C ALA A 301 -12.03 4.51 13.33
N TRP A 302 -12.85 3.92 14.17
CA TRP A 302 -14.17 3.41 13.81
C TRP A 302 -15.28 4.35 14.26
N PRO A 303 -16.38 4.50 13.50
CA PRO A 303 -17.46 5.41 13.86
C PRO A 303 -18.27 4.98 15.09
N PHE A 304 -18.08 3.74 15.57
CA PHE A 304 -18.74 3.16 16.74
C PHE A 304 -17.81 2.98 17.96
N ILE A 305 -16.54 3.40 17.85
CA ILE A 305 -15.58 3.45 18.97
C ILE A 305 -15.34 4.92 19.29
N ALA A 306 -15.73 5.34 20.50
CA ALA A 306 -15.50 6.70 21.02
C ALA A 306 -14.09 6.84 21.61
#